data_6ccf9788c8aa36b90756d0dc46788f32
#
_entry.id   6ccf9788c8aa36b90756d0dc46788f32
#
_cell.length_a   1.000
_cell.length_b   1.000
_cell.length_c   1.000
_cell.angle_alpha   90.00
_cell.angle_beta   90.00
_cell.angle_gamma   90.00
#
_symmetry.space_group_name_H-M   'P 1'
#
loop_
_entity.id
_entity.type
_entity.pdbx_description
1 polymer ?
#
loop_
_entity_poly.entity_id
_entity_poly.type
_entity_poly.pdbx_seq_one_letter_code
_entity_poly.pdbx_strand_id
1 'polypeptide(L)'
;MNIRFLTVMAFAFVAMSYGQKQNNVLDQFKDVPREKVFVSVNSSLLFTGEYIFYKMYCIDDKTKQPSNTSTIGYVELINEDKEVIFKHKIRLEKSQGQGDFFVPTTVPSGNYKLMGYTNWMRNGSVDLFFQEDISIINPYRSNQDVLLPNLVDKETANTEMIDLIATEDKRFVLSTDKENYAKKSKVKIGIQNFRGASGYGNYTVSVRKKETLKSANKHTPESYIQWHQKQGASLGAFYEKIRFAPELDGELIKGQVVAKNTSAISTPKKIGVSIPGEDFQLKVVGTDSSGVFYVNIDKDYTEPYALFQVLDQPKGEFSITIEENDPIDYSSVKFKKYFLSPEMEEAIVKRSVYNQIENGYYEVKPDTVRLDLLNDPYGGAFVETINLEEFTRFKTLDETIVELVPNVWTTKNKAGERVFKARSFDETYEESEYDALVYIDGVFIARPEEVLEFDTRTVKTINTVREKYRIGGKYYFGMINIVTNEGNYFDQIQDTNIMKYELESPRPIKNYFRQNYIEGVGSKIPDFRDQLLWQPTVLFEGKEWGQSFFTSEVAGEYEVVLEGFSIYGRPVFASQSFTVK
;
A
#
# COMPACT_ATOMS: atom_id res chain seq x y z
N MET A 1 -24.19 55.93 -68.25
CA MET A 1 -24.35 56.55 -66.93
C MET A 1 -24.37 55.36 -65.93
N ASN A 2 -23.19 55.09 -65.34
CA ASN A 2 -22.88 53.85 -64.62
C ASN A 2 -23.12 54.01 -63.11
N ILE A 3 -24.00 53.22 -62.58
CA ILE A 3 -24.18 53.13 -61.15
C ILE A 3 -23.32 51.93 -60.70
N ARG A 4 -22.24 52.25 -59.98
CA ARG A 4 -21.42 51.24 -59.30
C ARG A 4 -22.10 50.82 -57.98
N PHE A 5 -22.54 49.58 -57.92
CA PHE A 5 -22.92 48.94 -56.67
C PHE A 5 -21.67 48.63 -55.87
N LEU A 6 -21.53 49.24 -54.73
CA LEU A 6 -20.52 48.94 -53.73
C LEU A 6 -21.11 47.82 -52.84
N THR A 7 -20.68 46.58 -53.11
CA THR A 7 -21.01 45.45 -52.23
C THR A 7 -20.07 45.47 -51.03
N VAL A 8 -20.56 45.93 -49.91
CA VAL A 8 -19.88 45.80 -48.62
C VAL A 8 -20.01 44.34 -48.18
N MET A 9 -18.94 43.59 -48.39
CA MET A 9 -18.78 42.25 -47.84
C MET A 9 -18.51 42.39 -46.35
N ALA A 10 -19.57 42.27 -45.52
CA ALA A 10 -19.44 42.12 -44.08
C ALA A 10 -18.86 40.70 -43.83
N PHE A 11 -17.56 40.62 -43.61
CA PHE A 11 -16.92 39.47 -43.01
C PHE A 11 -17.45 39.36 -41.58
N ALA A 12 -18.52 38.57 -41.39
CA ALA A 12 -18.90 38.08 -40.12
C ALA A 12 -17.80 37.09 -39.68
N PHE A 13 -16.88 37.58 -38.88
CA PHE A 13 -16.02 36.75 -38.04
C PHE A 13 -16.97 36.01 -37.10
N VAL A 14 -17.44 34.84 -37.52
CA VAL A 14 -17.92 33.81 -36.59
C VAL A 14 -16.66 33.40 -35.84
N ALA A 15 -16.43 34.03 -34.71
CA ALA A 15 -15.59 33.49 -33.67
C ALA A 15 -16.24 32.17 -33.28
N MET A 16 -15.86 31.10 -33.94
CA MET A 16 -16.01 29.75 -33.38
C MET A 16 -15.18 29.78 -32.10
N SER A 17 -15.86 30.13 -31.01
CA SER A 17 -15.44 29.72 -29.70
C SER A 17 -15.38 28.18 -29.74
N TYR A 18 -14.26 27.66 -30.18
CA TYR A 18 -13.84 26.36 -29.74
C TYR A 18 -13.63 26.55 -28.24
N GLY A 19 -14.71 26.35 -27.51
CA GLY A 19 -14.60 25.96 -26.13
C GLY A 19 -13.71 24.74 -26.16
N GLN A 20 -12.41 24.92 -25.90
CA GLN A 20 -11.59 23.82 -25.46
C GLN A 20 -12.35 23.27 -24.26
N LYS A 21 -13.12 22.19 -24.47
CA LYS A 21 -13.47 21.31 -23.38
C LYS A 21 -12.13 21.05 -22.72
N GLN A 22 -11.95 21.60 -21.54
CA GLN A 22 -10.87 21.23 -20.65
C GLN A 22 -11.03 19.72 -20.48
N ASN A 23 -10.32 18.97 -21.33
CA ASN A 23 -10.31 17.50 -21.21
C ASN A 23 -9.72 17.26 -19.84
N ASN A 24 -10.58 16.87 -18.91
CA ASN A 24 -10.14 16.46 -17.59
C ASN A 24 -9.07 15.37 -17.82
N VAL A 25 -7.88 15.54 -17.26
CA VAL A 25 -6.78 14.56 -17.38
C VAL A 25 -7.29 13.15 -17.05
N LEU A 26 -8.29 13.05 -16.17
CA LEU A 26 -8.93 11.80 -15.80
C LEU A 26 -9.76 11.15 -16.92
N ASP A 27 -10.18 11.88 -17.95
CA ASP A 27 -10.95 11.33 -19.08
C ASP A 27 -10.16 10.26 -19.86
N GLN A 28 -8.85 10.28 -19.80
CA GLN A 28 -7.99 9.25 -20.42
C GLN A 28 -8.20 7.86 -19.81
N PHE A 29 -8.76 7.77 -18.60
CA PHE A 29 -8.98 6.50 -17.90
C PHE A 29 -10.36 5.88 -18.16
N LYS A 30 -11.20 6.45 -19.04
CA LYS A 30 -12.56 5.93 -19.32
C LYS A 30 -12.58 4.50 -19.81
N ASP A 31 -11.53 4.10 -20.52
CA ASP A 31 -11.42 2.75 -21.10
C ASP A 31 -10.70 1.76 -20.17
N VAL A 32 -10.21 2.21 -19.01
CA VAL A 32 -9.56 1.34 -18.02
C VAL A 32 -10.59 0.37 -17.45
N PRO A 33 -10.30 -0.95 -17.42
CA PRO A 33 -11.23 -1.94 -16.92
C PRO A 33 -11.62 -1.71 -15.46
N ARG A 34 -12.86 -2.03 -15.12
CA ARG A 34 -13.34 -2.02 -13.74
C ARG A 34 -12.68 -3.15 -12.97
N GLU A 35 -12.48 -2.91 -11.68
CA GLU A 35 -11.93 -3.88 -10.75
C GLU A 35 -12.95 -4.28 -9.70
N LYS A 36 -12.76 -5.45 -9.16
CA LYS A 36 -13.37 -5.91 -7.92
C LYS A 36 -12.32 -6.60 -7.08
N VAL A 37 -12.52 -6.58 -5.79
CA VAL A 37 -11.58 -7.09 -4.80
C VAL A 37 -12.27 -8.13 -3.94
N PHE A 38 -11.61 -9.26 -3.72
CA PHE A 38 -11.94 -10.24 -2.69
C PHE A 38 -10.84 -10.22 -1.62
N VAL A 39 -11.24 -10.25 -0.35
CA VAL A 39 -10.30 -10.35 0.77
C VAL A 39 -10.56 -11.64 1.54
N SER A 40 -9.60 -12.56 1.49
CA SER A 40 -9.56 -13.74 2.35
C SER A 40 -9.14 -13.30 3.75
N VAL A 41 -9.89 -13.69 4.78
CA VAL A 41 -9.59 -13.41 6.19
C VAL A 41 -9.52 -14.71 6.98
N ASN A 42 -8.71 -14.73 8.03
CA ASN A 42 -8.55 -15.92 8.87
C ASN A 42 -9.79 -16.23 9.73
N SER A 43 -10.53 -15.23 10.19
CA SER A 43 -11.71 -15.41 11.05
C SER A 43 -12.67 -14.23 10.94
N SER A 44 -13.98 -14.50 11.10
CA SER A 44 -15.02 -13.47 11.27
C SER A 44 -15.34 -13.15 12.74
N LEU A 45 -14.81 -13.95 13.69
CA LEU A 45 -14.91 -13.70 15.12
C LEU A 45 -13.50 -13.67 15.73
N LEU A 46 -13.17 -12.54 16.33
CA LEU A 46 -11.87 -12.26 16.91
C LEU A 46 -11.99 -11.75 18.34
N PHE A 47 -10.92 -11.95 19.10
CA PHE A 47 -10.75 -11.36 20.41
C PHE A 47 -9.67 -10.28 20.35
N THR A 48 -9.75 -9.29 21.24
CA THR A 48 -8.60 -8.39 21.43
C THR A 48 -7.39 -9.21 21.85
N GLY A 49 -6.22 -8.87 21.29
CA GLY A 49 -5.00 -9.68 21.42
C GLY A 49 -4.81 -10.71 20.30
N GLU A 50 -5.76 -10.87 19.39
CA GLU A 50 -5.60 -11.69 18.18
C GLU A 50 -5.27 -10.85 16.95
N TYR A 51 -4.87 -11.52 15.88
CA TYR A 51 -4.59 -10.90 14.59
C TYR A 51 -5.71 -11.17 13.58
N ILE A 52 -6.15 -10.13 12.89
CA ILE A 52 -6.81 -10.27 11.59
C ILE A 52 -5.69 -10.47 10.57
N PHE A 53 -5.56 -11.68 10.04
CA PHE A 53 -4.73 -11.94 8.87
C PHE A 53 -5.59 -11.84 7.62
N TYR A 54 -5.08 -11.19 6.58
CA TYR A 54 -5.83 -11.07 5.35
C TYR A 54 -4.95 -11.14 4.10
N LYS A 55 -5.56 -11.58 3.01
CA LYS A 55 -5.00 -11.52 1.67
C LYS A 55 -6.04 -10.99 0.69
N MET A 56 -5.65 -9.98 -0.08
CA MET A 56 -6.47 -9.37 -1.11
C MET A 56 -6.17 -9.97 -2.48
N TYR A 57 -7.22 -10.17 -3.28
CA TYR A 57 -7.18 -10.57 -4.68
C TYR A 57 -7.91 -9.51 -5.50
N CYS A 58 -7.21 -8.89 -6.46
CA CYS A 58 -7.78 -7.91 -7.38
C CYS A 58 -8.12 -8.57 -8.72
N ILE A 59 -9.35 -8.38 -9.20
CA ILE A 59 -9.91 -9.09 -10.34
C ILE A 59 -10.52 -8.06 -11.29
N ASP A 60 -10.20 -8.17 -12.58
CA ASP A 60 -10.87 -7.43 -13.64
C ASP A 60 -12.34 -7.85 -13.72
N ASP A 61 -13.26 -6.90 -13.60
CA ASP A 61 -14.69 -7.21 -13.52
C ASP A 61 -15.27 -7.74 -14.83
N LYS A 62 -14.70 -7.38 -15.97
CA LYS A 62 -15.14 -7.82 -17.30
C LYS A 62 -14.59 -9.20 -17.65
N THR A 63 -13.28 -9.38 -17.60
CA THR A 63 -12.59 -10.61 -17.99
C THR A 63 -12.64 -11.68 -16.92
N LYS A 64 -12.91 -11.29 -15.67
CA LYS A 64 -12.86 -12.13 -14.47
C LYS A 64 -11.47 -12.67 -14.15
N GLN A 65 -10.43 -12.22 -14.85
CA GLN A 65 -9.04 -12.60 -14.62
C GLN A 65 -8.39 -11.69 -13.56
N PRO A 66 -7.23 -12.07 -13.01
CA PRO A 66 -6.44 -11.19 -12.17
C PRO A 66 -6.22 -9.84 -12.85
N SER A 67 -6.48 -8.74 -12.14
CA SER A 67 -6.29 -7.38 -12.66
C SER A 67 -4.91 -6.86 -12.31
N ASN A 68 -4.22 -6.28 -13.28
CA ASN A 68 -2.97 -5.56 -13.06
C ASN A 68 -3.16 -4.03 -13.17
N THR A 69 -4.40 -3.56 -13.10
CA THR A 69 -4.68 -2.12 -13.22
C THR A 69 -4.20 -1.37 -11.98
N SER A 70 -4.60 -1.82 -10.78
CA SER A 70 -4.13 -1.20 -9.55
C SER A 70 -2.96 -1.96 -8.94
N THR A 71 -1.92 -1.23 -8.56
CA THR A 71 -0.75 -1.76 -7.83
C THR A 71 -0.85 -1.54 -6.32
N ILE A 72 -1.86 -0.78 -5.89
CA ILE A 72 -2.17 -0.51 -4.48
C ILE A 72 -3.60 -0.95 -4.17
N GLY A 73 -3.77 -1.61 -3.04
CA GLY A 73 -5.07 -1.95 -2.46
C GLY A 73 -5.22 -1.37 -1.06
N TYR A 74 -6.45 -1.22 -0.63
CA TYR A 74 -6.81 -0.68 0.68
C TYR A 74 -7.66 -1.68 1.45
N VAL A 75 -7.34 -1.86 2.72
CA VAL A 75 -8.12 -2.66 3.66
C VAL A 75 -8.42 -1.80 4.88
N GLU A 76 -9.68 -1.63 5.20
CA GLU A 76 -10.14 -0.85 6.35
C GLU A 76 -11.06 -1.69 7.24
N LEU A 77 -11.01 -1.44 8.54
CA LEU A 77 -11.99 -1.94 9.50
C LEU A 77 -12.78 -0.76 10.03
N ILE A 78 -14.08 -0.80 9.87
CA ILE A 78 -14.98 0.27 10.38
C ILE A 78 -15.94 -0.30 11.43
N ASN A 79 -16.30 0.52 12.42
CA ASN A 79 -17.31 0.18 13.43
C ASN A 79 -18.73 0.54 12.98
N GLU A 80 -19.76 0.24 13.80
CA GLU A 80 -21.17 0.56 13.51
C GLU A 80 -21.41 2.09 13.40
N ASP A 81 -20.62 2.92 14.08
CA ASP A 81 -20.66 4.38 13.99
C ASP A 81 -19.96 4.94 12.74
N LYS A 82 -19.44 4.06 11.86
CA LYS A 82 -18.70 4.39 10.63
C LYS A 82 -17.32 5.01 10.87
N GLU A 83 -16.79 4.84 12.06
CA GLU A 83 -15.42 5.25 12.37
C GLU A 83 -14.43 4.20 11.90
N VAL A 84 -13.33 4.66 11.33
CA VAL A 84 -12.24 3.80 10.85
C VAL A 84 -11.36 3.40 12.02
N ILE A 85 -11.28 2.10 12.30
CA ILE A 85 -10.41 1.53 13.33
C ILE A 85 -8.98 1.39 12.83
N PHE A 86 -8.83 0.91 11.59
CA PHE A 86 -7.57 0.95 10.85
C PHE A 86 -7.84 1.10 9.36
N LYS A 87 -6.87 1.70 8.69
CA LYS A 87 -6.77 1.77 7.25
C LYS A 87 -5.36 1.32 6.85
N HIS A 88 -5.28 0.25 6.08
CA HIS A 88 -4.02 -0.27 5.59
C HIS A 88 -3.94 -0.09 4.08
N LYS A 89 -2.83 0.45 3.64
CA LYS A 89 -2.39 0.44 2.25
C LYS A 89 -1.52 -0.80 2.05
N ILE A 90 -1.77 -1.57 1.01
CA ILE A 90 -1.01 -2.79 0.67
C ILE A 90 -0.57 -2.75 -0.79
N ARG A 91 0.63 -3.23 -1.07
CA ARG A 91 1.12 -3.39 -2.42
C ARG A 91 0.49 -4.64 -3.05
N LEU A 92 0.02 -4.50 -4.29
CA LEU A 92 -0.54 -5.61 -5.08
C LEU A 92 0.51 -6.10 -6.07
N GLU A 93 1.17 -7.20 -5.72
CA GLU A 93 2.08 -7.91 -6.62
C GLU A 93 1.30 -8.96 -7.41
N LYS A 94 1.32 -8.86 -8.74
CA LYS A 94 0.54 -9.76 -9.61
C LYS A 94 -0.92 -9.87 -9.16
N SER A 95 -1.55 -8.73 -8.90
CA SER A 95 -2.96 -8.60 -8.49
C SER A 95 -3.27 -9.06 -7.07
N GLN A 96 -2.29 -9.27 -6.22
CA GLN A 96 -2.48 -9.82 -4.87
C GLN A 96 -1.63 -9.08 -3.86
N GLY A 97 -2.19 -8.87 -2.66
CA GLY A 97 -1.48 -8.27 -1.54
C GLY A 97 -1.89 -8.92 -0.23
N GLN A 98 -1.11 -8.73 0.81
CA GLN A 98 -1.35 -9.31 2.13
C GLN A 98 -1.08 -8.30 3.24
N GLY A 99 -1.67 -8.55 4.39
CA GLY A 99 -1.39 -7.80 5.60
C GLY A 99 -1.99 -8.45 6.82
N ASP A 100 -1.79 -7.79 7.92
CA ASP A 100 -2.31 -8.19 9.23
C ASP A 100 -2.64 -6.96 10.07
N PHE A 101 -3.56 -7.14 11.03
CA PHE A 101 -3.86 -6.15 12.05
C PHE A 101 -3.96 -6.82 13.40
N PHE A 102 -3.13 -6.41 14.35
CA PHE A 102 -3.27 -6.79 15.75
C PHE A 102 -4.45 -6.03 16.36
N VAL A 103 -5.42 -6.73 16.94
CA VAL A 103 -6.59 -6.12 17.58
C VAL A 103 -6.21 -5.67 19.00
N PRO A 104 -5.93 -4.39 19.23
CA PRO A 104 -5.50 -3.92 20.56
C PRO A 104 -6.67 -3.87 21.54
N THR A 105 -6.37 -3.86 22.84
CA THR A 105 -7.38 -3.77 23.91
C THR A 105 -8.15 -2.44 23.93
N THR A 106 -7.71 -1.46 23.14
CA THR A 106 -8.43 -0.20 22.93
C THR A 106 -9.69 -0.37 22.08
N VAL A 107 -9.72 -1.40 21.20
CA VAL A 107 -10.88 -1.70 20.36
C VAL A 107 -12.00 -2.30 21.23
N PRO A 108 -13.20 -1.70 21.28
CA PRO A 108 -14.31 -2.23 22.08
C PRO A 108 -14.90 -3.52 21.49
N SER A 109 -15.68 -4.23 22.30
CA SER A 109 -16.56 -5.28 21.79
C SER A 109 -17.59 -4.68 20.84
N GLY A 110 -17.87 -5.35 19.72
CA GLY A 110 -18.82 -4.85 18.75
C GLY A 110 -18.80 -5.57 17.42
N ASN A 111 -19.66 -5.10 16.54
CA ASN A 111 -19.75 -5.54 15.16
C ASN A 111 -19.03 -4.55 14.27
N TYR A 112 -18.21 -5.07 13.39
CA TYR A 112 -17.35 -4.33 12.50
C TYR A 112 -17.53 -4.79 11.07
N LYS A 113 -17.09 -3.98 10.13
CA LYS A 113 -17.04 -4.33 8.71
C LYS A 113 -15.63 -4.17 8.20
N LEU A 114 -15.07 -5.25 7.67
CA LEU A 114 -13.82 -5.19 6.92
C LEU A 114 -14.14 -4.81 5.48
N MET A 115 -13.55 -3.73 5.02
CA MET A 115 -13.72 -3.18 3.68
C MET A 115 -12.44 -3.46 2.87
N GLY A 116 -12.60 -3.87 1.61
CA GLY A 116 -11.49 -4.03 0.68
C GLY A 116 -11.77 -3.34 -0.65
N TYR A 117 -10.84 -2.51 -1.15
CA TYR A 117 -11.04 -1.76 -2.39
C TYR A 117 -9.71 -1.30 -3.00
N THR A 118 -9.75 -0.81 -4.24
CA THR A 118 -8.68 -0.03 -4.87
C THR A 118 -9.12 1.42 -5.02
N ASN A 119 -8.18 2.36 -5.18
CA ASN A 119 -8.53 3.76 -5.41
C ASN A 119 -9.42 3.92 -6.66
N TRP A 120 -9.22 3.07 -7.68
CA TRP A 120 -10.03 3.02 -8.89
C TRP A 120 -11.50 2.67 -8.61
N MET A 121 -11.77 1.76 -7.67
CA MET A 121 -13.12 1.37 -7.27
C MET A 121 -13.91 2.49 -6.58
N ARG A 122 -13.26 3.52 -6.04
CA ARG A 122 -13.90 4.68 -5.41
C ARG A 122 -14.70 5.54 -6.40
N ASN A 123 -14.53 5.35 -7.71
CA ASN A 123 -15.40 5.96 -8.71
C ASN A 123 -16.82 5.36 -8.72
N GLY A 124 -17.06 4.27 -7.99
CA GLY A 124 -18.35 3.63 -7.83
C GLY A 124 -18.92 3.79 -6.41
N SER A 125 -20.02 3.07 -6.16
CA SER A 125 -20.61 3.01 -4.81
C SER A 125 -19.74 2.16 -3.88
N VAL A 126 -19.73 2.51 -2.59
CA VAL A 126 -19.15 1.71 -1.51
C VAL A 126 -19.74 0.29 -1.45
N ASP A 127 -20.94 0.09 -1.95
CA ASP A 127 -21.59 -1.23 -2.05
C ASP A 127 -20.86 -2.19 -3.00
N LEU A 128 -19.94 -1.68 -3.85
CA LEU A 128 -19.10 -2.48 -4.73
C LEU A 128 -17.79 -2.95 -4.08
N PHE A 129 -17.44 -2.35 -2.96
CA PHE A 129 -16.27 -2.77 -2.21
C PHE A 129 -16.50 -4.16 -1.64
N PHE A 130 -15.41 -4.91 -1.44
CA PHE A 130 -15.49 -6.10 -0.63
C PHE A 130 -15.93 -5.73 0.79
N GLN A 131 -16.85 -6.51 1.34
CA GLN A 131 -17.40 -6.30 2.68
C GLN A 131 -17.47 -7.62 3.42
N GLU A 132 -16.81 -7.71 4.58
CA GLU A 132 -16.91 -8.88 5.47
C GLU A 132 -17.33 -8.43 6.87
N ASP A 133 -18.31 -9.12 7.44
CA ASP A 133 -18.73 -8.88 8.82
C ASP A 133 -17.73 -9.50 9.80
N ILE A 134 -17.17 -8.67 10.67
CA ILE A 134 -16.23 -9.06 11.71
C ILE A 134 -16.83 -8.74 13.08
N SER A 135 -16.85 -9.71 13.98
CA SER A 135 -17.23 -9.48 15.36
C SER A 135 -15.99 -9.51 16.26
N ILE A 136 -15.86 -8.56 17.16
CA ILE A 136 -14.73 -8.48 18.09
C ILE A 136 -15.28 -8.55 19.51
N ILE A 137 -14.70 -9.45 20.32
CA ILE A 137 -14.97 -9.55 21.75
C ILE A 137 -13.76 -8.99 22.50
N ASN A 138 -13.99 -8.00 23.34
CA ASN A 138 -12.98 -7.45 24.24
C ASN A 138 -13.30 -7.81 25.68
N PRO A 139 -12.74 -8.89 26.22
CA PRO A 139 -13.02 -9.35 27.57
C PRO A 139 -12.45 -8.46 28.68
N TYR A 140 -11.64 -7.47 28.32
CA TYR A 140 -11.02 -6.52 29.29
C TYR A 140 -11.88 -5.29 29.57
N ARG A 141 -13.00 -5.13 28.87
CA ARG A 141 -13.96 -4.05 29.08
C ARG A 141 -15.25 -4.59 29.68
N SER A 142 -15.78 -3.90 30.69
CA SER A 142 -17.03 -4.30 31.34
C SER A 142 -18.27 -4.08 30.47
N ASN A 143 -18.24 -3.08 29.59
CA ASN A 143 -19.38 -2.79 28.72
C ASN A 143 -19.37 -3.74 27.50
N GLN A 144 -20.36 -4.64 27.47
CA GLN A 144 -20.63 -5.57 26.39
C GLN A 144 -22.02 -5.31 25.75
N ASP A 145 -22.67 -4.19 26.06
CA ASP A 145 -24.09 -3.92 25.73
C ASP A 145 -24.37 -4.04 24.22
N VAL A 146 -23.40 -3.66 23.37
CA VAL A 146 -23.54 -3.76 21.91
C VAL A 146 -23.69 -5.21 21.43
N LEU A 147 -23.13 -6.17 22.17
CA LEU A 147 -23.22 -7.60 21.86
C LEU A 147 -24.30 -8.33 22.68
N LEU A 148 -25.04 -7.63 23.53
CA LEU A 148 -26.15 -8.23 24.29
C LEU A 148 -27.47 -8.03 23.52
N PRO A 149 -28.27 -9.11 23.34
CA PRO A 149 -29.51 -9.00 22.58
C PRO A 149 -30.56 -8.18 23.35
N ASN A 150 -31.10 -7.15 22.71
CA ASN A 150 -32.28 -6.46 23.18
C ASN A 150 -33.57 -7.28 22.91
N LEU A 151 -34.68 -6.98 23.58
CA LEU A 151 -35.96 -7.70 23.40
C LEU A 151 -36.44 -7.72 21.94
N VAL A 152 -36.15 -6.66 21.17
CA VAL A 152 -36.55 -6.53 19.76
C VAL A 152 -35.62 -7.36 18.83
N ASP A 153 -34.36 -7.54 19.19
CA ASP A 153 -33.38 -8.28 18.37
C ASP A 153 -33.60 -9.81 18.43
N LYS A 154 -34.32 -10.31 19.45
CA LYS A 154 -34.66 -11.74 19.55
C LYS A 154 -35.61 -12.24 18.46
N GLU A 155 -36.43 -11.36 17.88
CA GLU A 155 -37.35 -11.71 16.79
C GLU A 155 -36.66 -11.65 15.42
N THR A 156 -35.67 -10.77 15.23
CA THR A 156 -34.94 -10.60 13.96
C THR A 156 -33.75 -11.53 13.82
N ALA A 157 -33.15 -11.97 14.91
CA ALA A 157 -31.98 -12.90 14.89
C ALA A 157 -32.28 -14.28 14.29
N ASN A 158 -33.54 -14.66 14.19
CA ASN A 158 -33.97 -15.92 13.59
C ASN A 158 -34.27 -15.87 12.07
N THR A 159 -34.19 -14.71 11.43
CA THR A 159 -34.80 -14.58 10.08
C THR A 159 -33.83 -14.37 8.92
N GLU A 160 -32.54 -14.05 9.12
CA GLU A 160 -31.62 -13.77 8.01
C GLU A 160 -30.21 -14.37 8.16
N MET A 161 -30.08 -15.61 8.62
CA MET A 161 -28.89 -16.38 8.26
C MET A 161 -29.13 -16.94 6.85
N ILE A 162 -28.90 -16.15 5.82
CA ILE A 162 -28.61 -16.73 4.51
C ILE A 162 -27.30 -17.49 4.71
N ASP A 163 -27.42 -18.80 4.94
CA ASP A 163 -26.27 -19.69 4.92
C ASP A 163 -25.63 -19.55 3.54
N LEU A 164 -24.55 -18.80 3.46
CA LEU A 164 -23.66 -18.81 2.31
C LEU A 164 -23.06 -20.22 2.28
N ILE A 165 -23.71 -21.14 1.56
CA ILE A 165 -23.24 -22.52 1.44
C ILE A 165 -21.89 -22.43 0.72
N ALA A 166 -20.84 -22.71 1.45
CA ALA A 166 -19.50 -22.82 0.89
C ALA A 166 -19.49 -24.00 -0.10
N THR A 167 -19.45 -23.69 -1.39
CA THR A 167 -19.35 -24.72 -2.42
C THR A 167 -17.89 -25.10 -2.60
N GLU A 168 -17.53 -26.31 -2.16
CA GLU A 168 -16.17 -26.83 -2.31
C GLU A 168 -15.86 -27.17 -3.77
N ASP A 169 -14.65 -26.81 -4.17
CA ASP A 169 -14.12 -27.27 -5.46
C ASP A 169 -13.56 -28.69 -5.35
N LYS A 170 -14.37 -29.66 -5.68
CA LYS A 170 -14.02 -31.09 -5.63
C LYS A 170 -12.78 -31.48 -6.47
N ARG A 171 -12.24 -30.58 -7.27
CA ARG A 171 -11.02 -30.80 -8.06
C ARG A 171 -9.75 -30.38 -7.32
N PHE A 172 -9.88 -29.76 -6.16
CA PHE A 172 -8.80 -29.61 -5.19
C PHE A 172 -9.09 -30.55 -4.02
N VAL A 173 -8.18 -31.48 -3.80
CA VAL A 173 -8.32 -32.46 -2.71
C VAL A 173 -7.25 -32.17 -1.68
N LEU A 174 -7.71 -31.79 -0.49
CA LEU A 174 -6.86 -31.60 0.69
C LEU A 174 -6.75 -32.90 1.46
N SER A 175 -5.60 -33.16 2.01
CA SER A 175 -5.34 -34.34 2.87
C SER A 175 -4.40 -34.00 4.01
N THR A 176 -4.56 -34.69 5.10
CA THR A 176 -3.62 -34.72 6.22
C THR A 176 -3.05 -36.14 6.34
N ASP A 177 -1.82 -36.27 6.84
CA ASP A 177 -1.19 -37.61 7.01
C ASP A 177 -1.85 -38.48 8.07
N LYS A 178 -2.69 -37.86 8.94
CA LYS A 178 -3.53 -38.53 9.94
C LYS A 178 -4.82 -37.75 10.14
N GLU A 179 -5.83 -38.41 10.73
CA GLU A 179 -7.08 -37.73 11.15
C GLU A 179 -6.99 -37.18 12.58
N ASN A 180 -6.19 -37.81 13.43
CA ASN A 180 -6.03 -37.48 14.84
C ASN A 180 -4.55 -37.25 15.18
N TYR A 181 -4.27 -36.19 15.91
CA TYR A 181 -2.93 -35.81 16.34
C TYR A 181 -2.89 -35.59 17.86
N ALA A 182 -1.74 -35.86 18.47
CA ALA A 182 -1.45 -35.39 19.81
C ALA A 182 -1.10 -33.88 19.76
N LYS A 183 -1.10 -33.23 20.92
CA LYS A 183 -0.58 -31.88 21.10
C LYS A 183 0.90 -31.80 20.71
N LYS A 184 1.35 -30.64 20.22
CA LYS A 184 2.75 -30.39 19.79
C LYS A 184 3.27 -31.42 18.77
N SER A 185 2.39 -31.96 17.95
CA SER A 185 2.70 -32.98 16.94
C SER A 185 2.83 -32.35 15.55
N LYS A 186 3.73 -32.91 14.75
CA LYS A 186 3.90 -32.50 13.36
C LYS A 186 2.74 -33.04 12.52
N VAL A 187 2.14 -32.16 11.74
CA VAL A 187 1.10 -32.45 10.75
C VAL A 187 1.70 -32.23 9.37
N LYS A 188 1.42 -33.13 8.44
CA LYS A 188 1.72 -32.94 7.02
C LYS A 188 0.41 -32.75 6.28
N ILE A 189 0.29 -31.63 5.57
CA ILE A 189 -0.83 -31.40 4.64
C ILE A 189 -0.36 -31.59 3.21
N GLY A 190 -1.23 -32.17 2.40
CA GLY A 190 -1.08 -32.29 0.96
C GLY A 190 -2.29 -31.72 0.25
N ILE A 191 -2.05 -31.10 -0.90
CA ILE A 191 -3.10 -30.57 -1.75
C ILE A 191 -2.85 -31.10 -3.16
N GLN A 192 -3.85 -31.74 -3.75
CA GLN A 192 -3.81 -32.24 -5.12
C GLN A 192 -4.71 -31.40 -6.01
N ASN A 193 -4.18 -30.99 -7.15
CA ASN A 193 -4.89 -30.20 -8.15
C ASN A 193 -5.27 -31.09 -9.35
N PHE A 194 -6.53 -31.45 -9.44
CA PHE A 194 -7.11 -32.19 -10.57
C PHE A 194 -7.66 -31.28 -11.68
N ARG A 195 -7.55 -29.95 -11.55
CA ARG A 195 -7.87 -29.00 -12.61
C ARG A 195 -6.76 -28.89 -13.68
N GLY A 196 -5.56 -29.44 -13.39
CA GLY A 196 -4.38 -29.21 -14.22
C GLY A 196 -4.00 -27.73 -14.28
N ALA A 197 -3.52 -27.26 -15.43
CA ALA A 197 -3.09 -25.86 -15.58
C ALA A 197 -4.20 -24.83 -15.28
N SER A 198 -5.47 -25.18 -15.45
CA SER A 198 -6.59 -24.27 -15.13
C SER A 198 -6.78 -24.03 -13.62
N GLY A 199 -6.10 -24.80 -12.79
CA GLY A 199 -6.02 -24.61 -11.34
C GLY A 199 -4.71 -23.99 -10.87
N TYR A 200 -3.83 -23.55 -11.75
CA TYR A 200 -2.62 -22.83 -11.34
C TYR A 200 -2.99 -21.45 -10.77
N GLY A 201 -2.32 -21.04 -9.72
CA GLY A 201 -2.62 -19.80 -9.05
C GLY A 201 -1.78 -19.60 -7.79
N ASN A 202 -2.00 -18.49 -7.14
CA ASN A 202 -1.40 -18.19 -5.84
C ASN A 202 -2.53 -18.07 -4.82
N TYR A 203 -2.63 -19.06 -3.96
CA TYR A 203 -3.73 -19.23 -3.01
C TYR A 203 -3.32 -18.89 -1.58
N THR A 204 -4.31 -18.86 -0.70
CA THR A 204 -4.12 -18.81 0.74
C THR A 204 -4.35 -20.21 1.32
N VAL A 205 -3.45 -20.66 2.18
CA VAL A 205 -3.68 -21.84 3.04
C VAL A 205 -3.71 -21.39 4.49
N SER A 206 -4.80 -21.70 5.16
CA SER A 206 -5.01 -21.39 6.57
C SER A 206 -5.29 -22.68 7.34
N VAL A 207 -4.74 -22.80 8.56
CA VAL A 207 -5.09 -23.88 9.49
C VAL A 207 -5.48 -23.24 10.81
N ARG A 208 -6.74 -23.36 11.16
CA ARG A 208 -7.30 -22.76 12.38
C ARG A 208 -8.21 -23.76 13.09
N LYS A 209 -8.28 -23.60 14.42
CA LYS A 209 -9.27 -24.31 15.22
C LYS A 209 -10.67 -23.88 14.77
N LYS A 210 -11.56 -24.85 14.55
CA LYS A 210 -12.95 -24.57 14.25
C LYS A 210 -13.59 -23.75 15.36
N GLU A 211 -14.30 -22.72 14.97
CA GLU A 211 -14.98 -21.83 15.89
C GLU A 211 -16.12 -22.61 16.61
N THR A 212 -16.10 -22.56 17.91
CA THR A 212 -17.15 -23.16 18.76
C THR A 212 -18.25 -22.15 19.09
N LEU A 213 -17.94 -20.85 19.00
CA LEU A 213 -18.90 -19.77 19.14
C LEU A 213 -19.56 -19.52 17.79
N LYS A 214 -20.88 -19.43 17.76
CA LYS A 214 -21.60 -19.11 16.52
C LYS A 214 -21.15 -17.74 16.02
N SER A 215 -20.61 -17.70 14.81
CA SER A 215 -20.13 -16.49 14.16
C SER A 215 -20.76 -16.36 12.77
N ALA A 216 -20.68 -15.18 12.15
CA ALA A 216 -21.08 -15.02 10.76
C ALA A 216 -20.22 -15.91 9.85
N ASN A 217 -20.85 -16.55 8.86
CA ASN A 217 -20.11 -17.27 7.83
C ASN A 217 -19.35 -16.28 6.97
N LYS A 218 -18.05 -16.54 6.76
CA LYS A 218 -17.20 -15.74 5.88
C LYS A 218 -17.61 -15.93 4.42
N HIS A 219 -17.35 -14.90 3.62
CA HIS A 219 -17.38 -15.06 2.17
C HIS A 219 -16.30 -16.04 1.72
N THR A 220 -16.71 -17.07 0.95
CA THR A 220 -15.78 -17.83 0.12
C THR A 220 -15.59 -17.13 -1.23
N PRO A 221 -14.52 -17.41 -2.00
CA PRO A 221 -14.35 -16.84 -3.34
C PRO A 221 -15.57 -17.02 -4.24
N GLU A 222 -16.23 -18.18 -4.19
CA GLU A 222 -17.44 -18.47 -4.96
C GLU A 222 -18.64 -17.64 -4.49
N SER A 223 -18.92 -17.64 -3.18
CA SER A 223 -20.04 -16.87 -2.61
C SER A 223 -19.90 -15.37 -2.84
N TYR A 224 -18.65 -14.86 -2.81
CA TYR A 224 -18.36 -13.47 -3.14
C TYR A 224 -18.69 -13.15 -4.60
N ILE A 225 -18.28 -13.99 -5.54
CA ILE A 225 -18.60 -13.80 -6.97
C ILE A 225 -20.12 -13.77 -7.18
N GLN A 226 -20.86 -14.67 -6.55
CA GLN A 226 -22.32 -14.71 -6.62
C GLN A 226 -22.96 -13.46 -6.00
N TRP A 227 -22.45 -13.02 -4.84
CA TRP A 227 -22.91 -11.79 -4.20
C TRP A 227 -22.67 -10.57 -5.10
N HIS A 228 -21.45 -10.42 -5.63
CA HIS A 228 -21.09 -9.30 -6.49
C HIS A 228 -21.92 -9.27 -7.79
N GLN A 229 -22.25 -10.42 -8.37
CA GLN A 229 -23.11 -10.51 -9.55
C GLN A 229 -24.54 -10.01 -9.25
N LYS A 230 -25.06 -10.28 -8.05
CA LYS A 230 -26.38 -9.76 -7.63
C LYS A 230 -26.38 -8.24 -7.44
N GLN A 231 -25.28 -7.66 -6.97
CA GLN A 231 -25.13 -6.21 -6.85
C GLN A 231 -24.94 -5.51 -8.22
N GLY A 232 -24.46 -6.24 -9.22
CA GLY A 232 -24.05 -5.71 -10.52
C GLY A 232 -25.15 -5.02 -11.35
N ALA A 233 -26.41 -5.22 -11.03
CA ALA A 233 -27.54 -4.49 -11.66
C ALA A 233 -27.53 -2.97 -11.33
N SER A 234 -26.85 -2.57 -10.24
CA SER A 234 -26.69 -1.18 -9.77
C SER A 234 -25.52 -0.44 -10.43
N LEU A 235 -24.73 -1.11 -11.26
CA LEU A 235 -23.43 -0.64 -11.80
C LEU A 235 -23.51 0.41 -12.91
N GLY A 236 -24.68 0.78 -13.39
CA GLY A 236 -24.85 1.70 -14.52
C GLY A 236 -24.22 3.09 -14.34
N ALA A 237 -24.07 3.57 -13.11
CA ALA A 237 -23.63 4.92 -12.78
C ALA A 237 -22.10 5.06 -12.54
N PHE A 238 -21.34 3.96 -12.64
CA PHE A 238 -19.92 3.92 -12.23
C PHE A 238 -19.02 4.91 -12.97
N TYR A 239 -19.32 5.36 -14.16
CA TYR A 239 -18.40 6.16 -14.98
C TYR A 239 -18.97 7.45 -15.55
N GLU A 240 -20.02 8.00 -14.97
CA GLU A 240 -20.50 9.30 -15.43
C GLU A 240 -19.48 10.42 -15.16
N LYS A 241 -18.68 10.30 -14.09
CA LYS A 241 -17.61 11.23 -13.76
C LYS A 241 -16.48 10.52 -13.03
N ILE A 242 -15.34 10.34 -13.69
CA ILE A 242 -14.12 9.83 -13.05
C ILE A 242 -13.55 10.92 -12.15
N ARG A 243 -13.36 10.59 -10.87
CA ARG A 243 -12.75 11.45 -9.85
C ARG A 243 -11.40 10.93 -9.40
N PHE A 244 -11.23 9.62 -9.34
CA PHE A 244 -10.06 8.93 -8.85
C PHE A 244 -9.39 8.20 -10.00
N ALA A 245 -8.11 8.47 -10.22
CA ALA A 245 -7.31 7.73 -11.19
C ALA A 245 -6.92 6.36 -10.61
N PRO A 246 -6.71 5.35 -11.46
CA PRO A 246 -6.15 4.07 -11.00
C PRO A 246 -4.68 4.24 -10.64
N GLU A 247 -4.22 3.56 -9.61
CA GLU A 247 -2.83 3.53 -9.18
C GLU A 247 -2.07 2.46 -9.97
N LEU A 248 -1.74 2.82 -11.22
CA LEU A 248 -1.15 1.91 -12.22
C LEU A 248 0.31 1.54 -11.89
N ASP A 249 1.03 2.45 -11.25
CA ASP A 249 2.46 2.34 -11.00
C ASP A 249 2.80 2.98 -9.64
N GLY A 250 2.45 2.28 -8.58
CA GLY A 250 2.60 2.76 -7.21
C GLY A 250 1.51 3.71 -6.75
N GLU A 251 1.73 4.31 -5.60
CA GLU A 251 0.83 5.29 -5.00
C GLU A 251 0.74 6.56 -5.84
N LEU A 252 -0.47 7.03 -6.09
CA LEU A 252 -0.71 8.25 -6.84
C LEU A 252 -1.05 9.42 -5.91
N ILE A 253 -0.16 10.42 -5.88
CA ILE A 253 -0.37 11.67 -5.15
C ILE A 253 -0.80 12.74 -6.13
N LYS A 254 -1.88 13.44 -5.81
CA LYS A 254 -2.38 14.59 -6.55
C LYS A 254 -2.07 15.87 -5.76
N GLY A 255 -1.61 16.90 -6.45
CA GLY A 255 -1.36 18.19 -5.83
C GLY A 255 -1.64 19.34 -6.78
N GLN A 256 -1.61 20.55 -6.24
CA GLN A 256 -1.80 21.78 -6.99
C GLN A 256 -0.79 22.82 -6.59
N VAL A 257 -0.24 23.51 -7.58
CA VAL A 257 0.55 24.72 -7.42
C VAL A 257 -0.39 25.92 -7.47
N VAL A 258 -0.22 26.84 -6.53
CA VAL A 258 -1.01 28.07 -6.45
C VAL A 258 -0.07 29.28 -6.42
N ALA A 259 -0.31 30.25 -7.27
CA ALA A 259 0.43 31.50 -7.23
C ALA A 259 0.00 32.33 -6.01
N LYS A 260 0.96 32.87 -5.25
CA LYS A 260 0.68 33.67 -4.04
C LYS A 260 0.14 35.05 -4.36
N ASN A 261 0.56 35.65 -5.48
CA ASN A 261 0.28 37.06 -5.82
C ASN A 261 -0.57 37.25 -7.06
N THR A 262 -0.91 36.22 -7.81
CA THR A 262 -1.71 36.30 -9.05
C THR A 262 -2.75 35.19 -9.10
N SER A 263 -3.90 35.47 -9.69
CA SER A 263 -5.03 34.53 -9.71
C SER A 263 -4.87 33.37 -10.69
N ALA A 264 -3.84 33.34 -11.53
CA ALA A 264 -3.67 32.28 -12.53
C ALA A 264 -2.22 31.91 -12.76
N ILE A 265 -1.97 30.62 -12.94
CA ILE A 265 -0.70 30.09 -13.43
C ILE A 265 -0.70 30.24 -14.94
N SER A 266 0.21 31.06 -15.46
CA SER A 266 0.25 31.36 -16.90
C SER A 266 0.90 30.26 -17.74
N THR A 267 1.71 29.40 -17.13
CA THR A 267 2.46 28.33 -17.81
C THR A 267 2.58 27.10 -16.90
N PRO A 268 2.61 25.87 -17.44
CA PRO A 268 2.91 24.68 -16.65
C PRO A 268 4.22 24.83 -15.87
N LYS A 269 4.25 24.30 -14.64
CA LYS A 269 5.39 24.33 -13.72
C LYS A 269 6.00 22.94 -13.59
N LYS A 270 7.30 22.88 -13.33
CA LYS A 270 7.99 21.64 -12.97
C LYS A 270 8.07 21.53 -11.46
N ILE A 271 7.69 20.39 -10.96
CA ILE A 271 7.71 20.04 -9.54
C ILE A 271 8.75 18.97 -9.32
N GLY A 272 9.74 19.26 -8.48
CA GLY A 272 10.67 18.27 -7.95
C GLY A 272 10.05 17.63 -6.71
N VAL A 273 10.10 16.31 -6.65
CA VAL A 273 9.61 15.52 -5.53
C VAL A 273 10.77 14.67 -5.04
N SER A 274 11.35 15.04 -3.89
CA SER A 274 12.39 14.28 -3.22
C SER A 274 11.78 13.39 -2.16
N ILE A 275 12.14 12.10 -2.18
CA ILE A 275 11.89 11.16 -1.07
C ILE A 275 13.26 10.92 -0.47
N PRO A 276 13.56 11.45 0.74
CA PRO A 276 14.89 11.37 1.34
C PRO A 276 15.21 9.97 1.88
N GLY A 277 16.38 9.80 2.48
CA GLY A 277 16.86 8.55 3.06
C GLY A 277 18.04 7.96 2.33
N GLU A 278 18.49 6.78 2.78
CA GLU A 278 19.61 6.06 2.14
C GLU A 278 19.26 5.58 0.72
N ASP A 279 18.00 5.32 0.48
CA ASP A 279 17.40 4.86 -0.78
C ASP A 279 16.71 6.01 -1.56
N PHE A 280 17.16 7.22 -1.35
CA PHE A 280 16.52 8.45 -1.84
C PHE A 280 16.11 8.40 -3.32
N GLN A 281 15.06 9.14 -3.63
CA GLN A 281 14.49 9.20 -4.96
C GLN A 281 14.20 10.65 -5.35
N LEU A 282 14.39 10.98 -6.62
CA LEU A 282 13.94 12.22 -7.20
C LEU A 282 13.01 11.96 -8.37
N LYS A 283 11.82 12.53 -8.31
CA LYS A 283 10.87 12.57 -9.41
C LYS A 283 10.63 14.00 -9.84
N VAL A 284 10.45 14.21 -11.14
CA VAL A 284 10.10 15.53 -11.67
C VAL A 284 8.86 15.38 -12.53
N VAL A 285 7.80 16.07 -12.14
CA VAL A 285 6.52 16.08 -12.85
C VAL A 285 6.15 17.49 -13.31
N GLY A 286 5.31 17.58 -14.33
CA GLY A 286 4.76 18.85 -14.81
C GLY A 286 3.34 19.07 -14.29
N THR A 287 2.96 20.33 -14.10
CA THR A 287 1.55 20.68 -13.86
C THR A 287 0.82 20.84 -15.19
N ASP A 288 -0.50 20.73 -15.15
CA ASP A 288 -1.36 21.25 -16.22
C ASP A 288 -1.48 22.79 -16.16
N SER A 289 -2.31 23.37 -17.03
CA SER A 289 -2.56 24.81 -17.08
C SER A 289 -3.30 25.38 -15.86
N SER A 290 -3.93 24.54 -15.06
CA SER A 290 -4.59 24.91 -13.79
C SER A 290 -3.68 24.73 -12.57
N GLY A 291 -2.44 24.29 -12.78
CA GLY A 291 -1.47 24.03 -11.73
C GLY A 291 -1.58 22.64 -11.10
N VAL A 292 -2.46 21.78 -11.58
CA VAL A 292 -2.63 20.42 -11.05
C VAL A 292 -1.52 19.51 -11.56
N PHE A 293 -0.98 18.69 -10.67
CA PHE A 293 0.00 17.65 -11.00
C PHE A 293 -0.34 16.32 -10.34
N TYR A 294 0.22 15.25 -10.91
CA TYR A 294 0.16 13.90 -10.39
C TYR A 294 1.57 13.32 -10.31
N VAL A 295 1.88 12.64 -9.24
CA VAL A 295 3.14 11.90 -9.08
C VAL A 295 2.88 10.50 -8.55
N ASN A 296 3.50 9.50 -9.19
CA ASN A 296 3.49 8.12 -8.72
C ASN A 296 4.71 7.85 -7.83
N ILE A 297 4.47 7.20 -6.69
CA ILE A 297 5.51 6.64 -5.82
C ILE A 297 5.54 5.14 -6.08
N ASP A 298 6.41 4.73 -7.01
CA ASP A 298 6.49 3.36 -7.55
C ASP A 298 7.52 2.47 -6.84
N LYS A 299 8.44 3.08 -6.09
CA LYS A 299 9.48 2.37 -5.35
C LYS A 299 9.25 2.48 -3.84
N ASP A 300 9.78 1.49 -3.12
CA ASP A 300 9.81 1.54 -1.66
C ASP A 300 10.69 2.68 -1.17
N TYR A 301 10.47 3.11 0.05
CA TYR A 301 11.18 4.20 0.71
C TYR A 301 11.30 3.91 2.20
N THR A 302 12.41 4.36 2.80
CA THR A 302 12.67 4.20 4.23
C THR A 302 12.10 5.36 5.03
N GLU A 303 12.21 6.59 4.51
CA GLU A 303 11.70 7.77 5.19
C GLU A 303 10.27 8.10 4.74
N PRO A 304 9.32 8.27 5.68
CA PRO A 304 7.91 8.44 5.36
C PRO A 304 7.56 9.87 4.92
N TYR A 305 8.41 10.52 4.14
CA TYR A 305 8.20 11.89 3.71
C TYR A 305 8.50 12.08 2.23
N ALA A 306 7.72 12.93 1.58
CA ALA A 306 8.02 13.49 0.28
C ALA A 306 8.11 15.02 0.38
N LEU A 307 9.12 15.59 -0.24
CA LEU A 307 9.37 17.03 -0.28
C LEU A 307 9.10 17.56 -1.70
N PHE A 308 8.10 18.41 -1.80
CA PHE A 308 7.65 18.99 -3.07
C PHE A 308 8.19 20.40 -3.20
N GLN A 309 8.78 20.73 -4.35
CA GLN A 309 9.29 22.07 -4.64
C GLN A 309 9.05 22.46 -6.10
N VAL A 310 8.76 23.74 -6.36
CA VAL A 310 8.67 24.28 -7.71
C VAL A 310 10.08 24.59 -8.22
N LEU A 311 10.48 23.99 -9.36
CA LEU A 311 11.88 24.05 -9.83
C LEU A 311 12.23 25.30 -10.65
N ASP A 312 11.32 25.78 -11.47
CA ASP A 312 11.62 26.74 -12.56
C ASP A 312 11.32 28.20 -12.20
N GLN A 313 11.14 28.54 -10.90
CA GLN A 313 10.67 29.87 -10.52
C GLN A 313 11.45 30.49 -9.36
N PRO A 314 11.47 31.80 -9.21
CA PRO A 314 11.99 32.48 -8.03
C PRO A 314 11.26 31.97 -6.76
N LYS A 315 12.02 31.93 -5.66
CA LYS A 315 11.43 31.56 -4.35
C LYS A 315 10.28 32.50 -3.99
N GLY A 316 9.25 31.94 -3.42
CA GLY A 316 8.17 32.70 -2.79
C GLY A 316 6.98 33.06 -3.67
N GLU A 317 7.04 32.82 -4.97
CA GLU A 317 5.92 33.12 -5.86
C GLU A 317 4.79 32.10 -5.84
N PHE A 318 5.08 30.86 -5.47
CA PHE A 318 4.14 29.76 -5.50
C PHE A 318 4.07 29.02 -4.16
N SER A 319 2.95 28.39 -3.90
CA SER A 319 2.76 27.38 -2.85
C SER A 319 2.27 26.09 -3.47
N ILE A 320 2.55 24.98 -2.82
CA ILE A 320 2.08 23.66 -3.22
C ILE A 320 1.11 23.17 -2.15
N THR A 321 -0.02 22.63 -2.60
CA THR A 321 -0.97 21.91 -1.75
C THR A 321 -1.12 20.48 -2.27
N ILE A 322 -1.11 19.50 -1.38
CA ILE A 322 -1.42 18.13 -1.72
C ILE A 322 -2.90 17.91 -1.42
N GLU A 323 -3.62 17.34 -2.38
CA GLU A 323 -5.03 17.04 -2.24
C GLU A 323 -5.17 15.77 -1.38
N GLU A 324 -5.79 15.93 -0.23
CA GLU A 324 -6.20 14.77 0.56
C GLU A 324 -7.32 14.04 -0.18
N ASN A 325 -7.30 12.72 -0.09
CA ASN A 325 -8.38 11.94 -0.66
C ASN A 325 -9.69 12.23 0.09
N ASP A 326 -10.76 12.52 -0.64
CA ASP A 326 -12.10 12.66 -0.07
C ASP A 326 -12.41 11.47 0.85
N PRO A 327 -13.00 11.68 2.02
CA PRO A 327 -13.44 10.58 2.89
C PRO A 327 -14.45 9.71 2.15
N ILE A 328 -14.43 8.42 2.45
CA ILE A 328 -15.42 7.48 1.90
C ILE A 328 -16.71 7.61 2.72
N ASP A 329 -17.83 7.76 2.03
CA ASP A 329 -19.15 7.76 2.67
C ASP A 329 -19.61 6.31 2.94
N TYR A 330 -19.53 5.91 4.20
CA TYR A 330 -19.97 4.58 4.68
C TYR A 330 -21.43 4.54 5.16
N SER A 331 -22.22 5.58 4.93
CA SER A 331 -23.60 5.68 5.45
C SER A 331 -24.51 4.52 5.02
N SER A 332 -24.33 3.99 3.80
CA SER A 332 -25.11 2.87 3.27
C SER A 332 -24.67 1.50 3.81
N VAL A 333 -23.49 1.39 4.42
CA VAL A 333 -22.95 0.10 4.89
C VAL A 333 -23.76 -0.44 6.05
N LYS A 334 -24.24 -1.68 5.89
CA LYS A 334 -25.03 -2.41 6.89
C LYS A 334 -24.16 -3.43 7.61
N PHE A 335 -24.41 -3.61 8.89
CA PHE A 335 -23.67 -4.54 9.76
C PHE A 335 -24.57 -5.70 10.16
N LYS A 336 -24.05 -6.93 10.10
CA LYS A 336 -24.68 -8.07 10.74
C LYS A 336 -24.37 -8.03 12.23
N LYS A 337 -25.38 -8.23 13.05
CA LYS A 337 -25.20 -8.25 14.49
C LYS A 337 -24.84 -9.64 14.98
N TYR A 338 -23.82 -9.70 15.80
CA TYR A 338 -23.42 -10.86 16.58
C TYR A 338 -23.87 -10.62 18.03
N PHE A 339 -24.40 -11.68 18.65
CA PHE A 339 -24.88 -11.58 20.02
C PHE A 339 -24.22 -12.63 20.90
N LEU A 340 -23.87 -12.21 22.11
CA LEU A 340 -23.38 -13.07 23.16
C LEU A 340 -24.56 -13.78 23.84
N SER A 341 -24.35 -15.03 24.24
CA SER A 341 -25.26 -15.78 25.11
C SER A 341 -24.52 -16.30 26.34
N PRO A 342 -25.23 -16.56 27.46
CA PRO A 342 -24.58 -17.04 28.68
C PRO A 342 -23.77 -18.34 28.50
N GLU A 343 -24.20 -19.20 27.59
CA GLU A 343 -23.51 -20.46 27.29
C GLU A 343 -22.13 -20.27 26.66
N MET A 344 -21.83 -19.08 26.17
CA MET A 344 -20.54 -18.75 25.54
C MET A 344 -19.47 -18.35 26.57
N GLU A 345 -19.85 -18.03 27.81
CA GLU A 345 -18.95 -17.46 28.83
C GLU A 345 -17.69 -18.31 29.06
N GLU A 346 -17.84 -19.60 29.28
CA GLU A 346 -16.70 -20.51 29.52
C GLU A 346 -15.71 -20.50 28.33
N ALA A 347 -16.23 -20.56 27.10
CA ALA A 347 -15.43 -20.57 25.90
C ALA A 347 -14.70 -19.21 25.71
N ILE A 348 -15.38 -18.10 26.01
CA ILE A 348 -14.81 -16.75 25.94
C ILE A 348 -13.68 -16.57 26.95
N VAL A 349 -13.90 -16.94 28.21
CA VAL A 349 -12.88 -16.86 29.26
C VAL A 349 -11.67 -17.73 28.90
N LYS A 350 -11.88 -18.95 28.47
CA LYS A 350 -10.80 -19.87 28.08
C LYS A 350 -9.97 -19.32 26.94
N ARG A 351 -10.59 -18.83 25.86
CA ARG A 351 -9.90 -18.24 24.70
C ARG A 351 -9.15 -16.96 25.08
N SER A 352 -9.74 -16.14 25.98
CA SER A 352 -9.08 -14.94 26.51
C SER A 352 -7.79 -15.28 27.27
N VAL A 353 -7.82 -16.30 28.12
CA VAL A 353 -6.62 -16.76 28.85
C VAL A 353 -5.55 -17.28 27.88
N TYR A 354 -5.93 -18.02 26.85
CA TYR A 354 -5.00 -18.50 25.83
C TYR A 354 -4.34 -17.35 25.07
N ASN A 355 -5.12 -16.34 24.70
CA ASN A 355 -4.60 -15.13 24.05
C ASN A 355 -3.61 -14.36 24.94
N GLN A 356 -3.91 -14.23 26.23
CA GLN A 356 -2.99 -13.56 27.16
C GLN A 356 -1.63 -14.29 27.23
N ILE A 357 -1.68 -15.62 27.28
CA ILE A 357 -0.45 -16.43 27.29
C ILE A 357 0.31 -16.25 25.97
N GLU A 358 -0.36 -16.35 24.82
CA GLU A 358 0.27 -16.17 23.50
C GLU A 358 0.92 -14.79 23.37
N ASN A 359 0.23 -13.73 23.79
CA ASN A 359 0.77 -12.36 23.75
C ASN A 359 1.95 -12.17 24.72
N GLY A 360 1.98 -12.87 25.84
CA GLY A 360 3.10 -12.84 26.77
C GLY A 360 4.39 -13.47 26.20
N TYR A 361 4.28 -14.27 25.14
CA TYR A 361 5.41 -14.91 24.45
C TYR A 361 5.58 -14.43 23.01
N TYR A 362 5.02 -13.27 22.65
CA TYR A 362 5.04 -12.75 21.27
C TYR A 362 6.48 -12.55 20.75
N GLU A 363 7.38 -11.98 21.56
CA GLU A 363 8.76 -11.67 21.16
C GLU A 363 9.57 -12.90 20.74
N VAL A 364 9.23 -14.09 21.25
CA VAL A 364 9.89 -15.35 20.89
C VAL A 364 9.21 -16.09 19.75
N LYS A 365 8.17 -15.48 19.15
CA LYS A 365 7.41 -15.98 17.99
C LYS A 365 7.34 -14.92 16.88
N PRO A 366 8.45 -14.31 16.46
CA PRO A 366 8.44 -13.18 15.54
C PRO A 366 8.05 -13.62 14.12
N ASP A 367 7.26 -12.77 13.46
CA ASP A 367 7.14 -12.79 12.01
C ASP A 367 8.45 -12.31 11.38
N THR A 368 8.70 -12.70 10.15
CA THR A 368 9.82 -12.21 9.37
C THR A 368 9.31 -11.27 8.29
N VAL A 369 9.76 -10.02 8.31
CA VAL A 369 9.47 -9.07 7.23
C VAL A 369 10.31 -9.44 6.02
N ARG A 370 9.69 -9.50 4.83
CA ARG A 370 10.43 -9.57 3.59
C ARG A 370 11.07 -8.21 3.36
N LEU A 371 12.39 -8.18 3.43
CA LEU A 371 13.14 -6.98 3.05
C LEU A 371 13.22 -6.97 1.53
N ASP A 372 12.55 -6.03 0.90
CA ASP A 372 12.80 -5.73 -0.49
C ASP A 372 14.16 -5.04 -0.59
N LEU A 373 14.86 -5.22 -1.72
CA LEU A 373 16.12 -4.54 -1.93
C LEU A 373 15.88 -3.04 -1.94
N LEU A 374 16.59 -2.32 -1.09
CA LEU A 374 16.56 -0.86 -1.10
C LEU A 374 16.86 -0.36 -2.52
N ASN A 375 16.19 0.71 -2.90
CA ASN A 375 16.49 1.36 -4.16
C ASN A 375 17.94 1.86 -4.10
N ASP A 376 18.72 1.53 -5.13
CA ASP A 376 20.03 2.15 -5.29
C ASP A 376 19.85 3.54 -5.93
N PRO A 377 20.05 4.63 -5.19
CA PRO A 377 19.85 5.98 -5.71
C PRO A 377 20.88 6.35 -6.78
N TYR A 378 21.99 5.64 -6.84
CA TYR A 378 23.08 5.89 -7.78
C TYR A 378 22.97 5.07 -9.07
N GLY A 379 22.02 4.12 -9.13
CA GLY A 379 21.74 3.31 -10.33
C GLY A 379 22.84 2.32 -10.69
N GLY A 380 23.59 1.80 -9.73
CA GLY A 380 24.72 0.89 -9.93
C GLY A 380 26.03 1.58 -10.36
N ALA A 381 26.05 2.91 -10.36
CA ALA A 381 27.25 3.67 -10.71
C ALA A 381 28.33 3.57 -9.62
N PHE A 382 29.58 3.79 -10.03
CA PHE A 382 30.69 3.86 -9.09
C PHE A 382 30.62 5.13 -8.24
N VAL A 383 30.58 4.97 -6.92
CA VAL A 383 30.50 6.05 -5.94
C VAL A 383 31.86 6.33 -5.34
N GLU A 384 32.37 7.55 -5.54
CA GLU A 384 33.56 8.07 -4.84
C GLU A 384 33.10 8.71 -3.52
N THR A 385 33.51 8.14 -2.38
CA THR A 385 33.12 8.62 -1.04
C THR A 385 34.29 9.31 -0.34
N ILE A 386 34.09 10.54 0.08
CA ILE A 386 35.02 11.29 0.94
C ILE A 386 34.44 11.31 2.36
N ASN A 387 35.12 10.69 3.29
CA ASN A 387 34.78 10.72 4.71
C ASN A 387 35.46 11.93 5.37
N LEU A 388 34.68 12.92 5.78
CA LEU A 388 35.22 14.15 6.33
C LEU A 388 35.86 14.01 7.72
N GLU A 389 35.67 12.87 8.39
CA GLU A 389 36.37 12.58 9.66
C GLU A 389 37.87 12.33 9.47
N GLU A 390 38.29 11.99 8.25
CA GLU A 390 39.69 11.71 7.91
C GLU A 390 40.50 12.98 7.58
N PHE A 391 39.84 14.13 7.50
CA PHE A 391 40.43 15.39 7.06
C PHE A 391 40.24 16.53 8.05
N THR A 392 41.09 17.56 7.94
CA THR A 392 40.82 18.84 8.60
C THR A 392 39.59 19.46 7.97
N ARG A 393 38.58 19.74 8.80
CA ARG A 393 37.30 20.26 8.32
C ARG A 393 37.38 21.75 7.95
N PHE A 394 36.91 22.07 6.79
CA PHE A 394 36.66 23.46 6.38
C PHE A 394 35.31 23.93 6.94
N LYS A 395 35.08 25.23 6.94
CA LYS A 395 33.86 25.79 7.52
C LYS A 395 32.67 25.65 6.58
N THR A 396 32.88 25.84 5.28
CA THR A 396 31.82 25.88 4.29
C THR A 396 31.91 24.71 3.30
N LEU A 397 30.78 24.37 2.69
CA LEU A 397 30.74 23.35 1.66
C LEU A 397 31.55 23.76 0.42
N ASP A 398 31.53 25.04 0.04
CA ASP A 398 32.31 25.54 -1.09
C ASP A 398 33.81 25.31 -0.90
N GLU A 399 34.35 25.68 0.27
CA GLU A 399 35.75 25.40 0.62
C GLU A 399 36.07 23.90 0.62
N THR A 400 35.17 23.09 1.21
CA THR A 400 35.34 21.63 1.30
C THR A 400 35.36 20.97 -0.07
N ILE A 401 34.49 21.38 -1.00
CA ILE A 401 34.45 20.86 -2.37
C ILE A 401 35.76 21.17 -3.09
N VAL A 402 36.22 22.43 -3.01
CA VAL A 402 37.44 22.85 -3.70
C VAL A 402 38.68 22.12 -3.18
N GLU A 403 38.81 21.92 -1.88
CA GLU A 403 40.02 21.42 -1.24
C GLU A 403 40.06 19.89 -1.10
N LEU A 404 38.92 19.24 -0.92
CA LEU A 404 38.87 17.81 -0.58
C LEU A 404 38.19 16.92 -1.61
N VAL A 405 37.29 17.43 -2.46
CA VAL A 405 36.50 16.57 -3.33
C VAL A 405 37.10 16.57 -4.75
N PRO A 406 37.82 15.52 -5.15
CA PRO A 406 38.43 15.47 -6.47
C PRO A 406 37.38 15.42 -7.56
N ASN A 407 37.70 15.96 -8.71
CA ASN A 407 36.86 15.95 -9.91
C ASN A 407 35.51 16.67 -9.79
N VAL A 408 35.30 17.46 -8.74
CA VAL A 408 34.11 18.32 -8.53
C VAL A 408 34.57 19.76 -8.29
N TRP A 409 33.86 20.71 -8.89
CA TRP A 409 34.13 22.15 -8.69
C TRP A 409 32.85 22.96 -8.82
N THR A 410 32.89 24.19 -8.34
CA THR A 410 31.81 25.15 -8.51
C THR A 410 32.15 26.19 -9.59
N THR A 411 31.18 26.59 -10.38
CA THR A 411 31.33 27.61 -11.42
C THR A 411 30.01 28.36 -11.62
N LYS A 412 30.04 29.40 -12.45
CA LYS A 412 28.81 30.08 -12.85
C LYS A 412 28.31 29.53 -14.18
N ASN A 413 27.00 29.23 -14.25
CA ASN A 413 26.34 28.82 -15.49
C ASN A 413 26.11 30.07 -16.39
N LYS A 414 25.49 29.84 -17.56
CA LYS A 414 25.17 30.94 -18.52
C LYS A 414 24.20 31.99 -17.95
N ALA A 415 23.42 31.65 -16.92
CA ALA A 415 22.50 32.55 -16.22
C ALA A 415 23.21 33.35 -15.10
N GLY A 416 24.47 33.03 -14.80
CA GLY A 416 25.23 33.66 -13.72
C GLY A 416 25.04 33.00 -12.34
N GLU A 417 24.28 31.90 -12.24
CA GLU A 417 24.02 31.14 -11.03
C GLU A 417 25.20 30.21 -10.72
N ARG A 418 25.57 30.07 -9.47
CA ARG A 418 26.61 29.11 -9.05
C ARG A 418 26.07 27.68 -9.06
N VAL A 419 26.77 26.80 -9.78
CA VAL A 419 26.42 25.40 -9.99
C VAL A 419 27.61 24.51 -9.70
N PHE A 420 27.35 23.28 -9.36
CA PHE A 420 28.37 22.25 -9.26
C PHE A 420 28.56 21.55 -10.61
N LYS A 421 29.80 21.16 -10.89
CA LYS A 421 30.21 20.41 -12.05
C LYS A 421 31.03 19.18 -11.60
N ALA A 422 30.95 18.12 -12.35
CA ALA A 422 31.75 16.93 -12.14
C ALA A 422 32.52 16.59 -13.43
N ARG A 423 33.77 16.07 -13.31
CA ARG A 423 34.59 15.66 -14.44
C ARG A 423 34.23 14.26 -14.91
N SER A 424 34.04 14.08 -16.21
CA SER A 424 33.82 12.75 -16.80
C SER A 424 35.04 11.83 -16.67
N PHE A 425 34.82 10.52 -16.65
CA PHE A 425 35.87 9.53 -16.83
C PHE A 425 36.36 9.47 -18.29
N ASP A 426 35.49 9.80 -19.23
CA ASP A 426 35.77 9.84 -20.65
C ASP A 426 36.01 11.29 -21.10
N GLU A 427 37.24 11.60 -21.45
CA GLU A 427 37.67 12.95 -21.87
C GLU A 427 36.97 13.45 -23.16
N THR A 428 36.21 12.59 -23.83
CA THR A 428 35.49 12.92 -25.07
C THR A 428 34.22 13.75 -24.89
N TYR A 429 33.68 13.84 -23.66
CA TYR A 429 32.49 14.63 -23.38
C TYR A 429 32.85 16.07 -22.99
N GLU A 430 32.20 17.07 -23.61
CA GLU A 430 32.26 18.47 -23.18
C GLU A 430 31.54 18.61 -21.82
N GLU A 431 32.28 18.36 -20.76
CA GLU A 431 31.85 18.29 -19.35
C GLU A 431 31.20 19.59 -18.86
N SER A 432 31.48 20.72 -19.53
CA SER A 432 31.00 22.02 -19.15
C SER A 432 29.52 22.29 -19.46
N GLU A 433 28.86 21.44 -20.25
CA GLU A 433 27.48 21.71 -20.68
C GLU A 433 26.44 21.40 -19.61
N TYR A 434 26.67 20.40 -18.79
CA TYR A 434 25.67 19.92 -17.83
C TYR A 434 26.04 20.27 -16.39
N ASP A 435 25.02 20.63 -15.59
CA ASP A 435 25.16 20.84 -14.17
C ASP A 435 25.10 19.49 -13.45
N ALA A 436 25.73 19.37 -12.26
CA ALA A 436 25.61 18.21 -11.43
C ALA A 436 24.31 18.26 -10.60
N LEU A 437 23.78 17.07 -10.29
CA LEU A 437 22.73 16.92 -9.28
C LEU A 437 23.32 17.08 -7.89
N VAL A 438 22.70 17.85 -7.03
CA VAL A 438 23.14 18.05 -5.65
C VAL A 438 22.04 17.61 -4.69
N TYR A 439 22.43 16.82 -3.70
CA TYR A 439 21.55 16.34 -2.64
C TYR A 439 22.18 16.58 -1.27
N ILE A 440 21.35 16.79 -0.25
CA ILE A 440 21.73 16.69 1.16
C ILE A 440 20.75 15.70 1.81
N ASP A 441 21.30 14.60 2.35
CA ASP A 441 20.52 13.47 2.91
C ASP A 441 19.39 13.00 1.99
N GLY A 442 19.66 12.96 0.68
CA GLY A 442 18.70 12.56 -0.34
C GLY A 442 17.70 13.64 -0.76
N VAL A 443 17.73 14.82 -0.17
CA VAL A 443 16.91 15.96 -0.59
C VAL A 443 17.57 16.67 -1.77
N PHE A 444 16.88 16.73 -2.89
CA PHE A 444 17.37 17.45 -4.08
C PHE A 444 17.46 18.95 -3.83
N ILE A 445 18.63 19.53 -4.08
CA ILE A 445 18.90 20.96 -3.97
C ILE A 445 18.75 21.59 -5.35
N ALA A 446 17.60 22.20 -5.59
CA ALA A 446 17.30 22.83 -6.89
C ALA A 446 18.18 24.03 -7.20
N ARG A 447 18.70 24.70 -6.17
CA ARG A 447 19.59 25.87 -6.26
C ARG A 447 20.86 25.64 -5.45
N PRO A 448 21.89 25.07 -6.05
CA PRO A 448 23.12 24.72 -5.34
C PRO A 448 23.83 25.90 -4.66
N GLU A 449 23.63 27.12 -5.15
CA GLU A 449 24.18 28.33 -4.53
C GLU A 449 23.70 28.55 -3.07
N GLU A 450 22.54 28.04 -2.70
CA GLU A 450 21.97 28.21 -1.36
C GLU A 450 22.66 27.36 -0.31
N VAL A 451 23.40 26.32 -0.71
CA VAL A 451 24.09 25.40 0.19
C VAL A 451 25.60 25.56 0.17
N LEU A 452 26.17 26.51 -0.57
CA LEU A 452 27.61 26.72 -0.61
C LEU A 452 28.18 27.09 0.77
N GLU A 453 27.43 27.85 1.58
CA GLU A 453 27.79 28.25 2.95
C GLU A 453 27.38 27.21 4.00
N PHE A 454 26.91 26.01 3.58
CA PHE A 454 26.49 24.95 4.50
C PHE A 454 27.65 24.52 5.42
N ASP A 455 27.37 24.40 6.72
CA ASP A 455 28.38 24.10 7.73
C ASP A 455 28.83 22.61 7.66
N THR A 456 30.01 22.39 7.13
CA THR A 456 30.53 21.03 6.93
C THR A 456 30.93 20.31 8.21
N ARG A 457 30.88 20.94 9.37
CA ARG A 457 31.03 20.24 10.66
C ARG A 457 29.87 19.27 10.95
N THR A 458 28.72 19.51 10.31
CA THR A 458 27.55 18.62 10.39
C THR A 458 27.58 17.52 9.32
N VAL A 459 28.53 17.53 8.39
CA VAL A 459 28.63 16.58 7.28
C VAL A 459 29.51 15.40 7.68
N LYS A 460 29.04 14.20 7.40
CA LYS A 460 29.76 12.93 7.60
C LYS A 460 30.55 12.55 6.35
N THR A 461 29.86 12.44 5.20
CA THR A 461 30.46 12.04 3.94
C THR A 461 29.97 12.89 2.78
N ILE A 462 30.79 12.97 1.73
CA ILE A 462 30.37 13.50 0.42
C ILE A 462 30.56 12.36 -0.59
N ASN A 463 29.45 11.93 -1.18
CA ASN A 463 29.41 10.88 -2.18
C ASN A 463 29.30 11.52 -3.57
N THR A 464 30.17 11.13 -4.47
CA THR A 464 30.23 11.67 -5.83
C THR A 464 30.10 10.56 -6.86
N VAL A 465 29.24 10.75 -7.83
CA VAL A 465 29.10 9.89 -9.01
C VAL A 465 29.33 10.70 -10.27
N ARG A 466 30.06 10.14 -11.21
CA ARG A 466 30.46 10.84 -12.45
C ARG A 466 29.78 10.21 -13.68
N GLU A 467 28.46 10.21 -13.68
CA GLU A 467 27.62 9.62 -14.71
C GLU A 467 26.60 10.63 -15.22
N LYS A 468 26.02 10.34 -16.39
CA LYS A 468 25.00 11.19 -17.02
C LYS A 468 23.59 10.77 -16.57
N TYR A 469 22.82 11.75 -16.12
CA TYR A 469 21.45 11.55 -15.67
C TYR A 469 20.48 12.35 -16.54
N ARG A 470 19.26 11.81 -16.71
CA ARG A 470 18.14 12.53 -17.34
C ARG A 470 16.95 12.56 -16.39
N ILE A 471 16.66 13.73 -15.86
CA ILE A 471 15.57 13.92 -14.88
C ILE A 471 14.68 15.06 -15.33
N GLY A 472 13.36 14.85 -15.39
CA GLY A 472 12.39 15.87 -15.80
C GLY A 472 12.64 16.48 -17.19
N GLY A 473 13.27 15.69 -18.09
CA GLY A 473 13.63 16.14 -19.43
C GLY A 473 14.90 17.00 -19.51
N LYS A 474 15.56 17.31 -18.38
CA LYS A 474 16.87 17.97 -18.30
C LYS A 474 17.98 16.92 -18.15
N TYR A 475 19.12 17.17 -18.79
CA TYR A 475 20.33 16.37 -18.60
C TYR A 475 21.20 16.99 -17.51
N TYR A 476 21.80 16.13 -16.70
CA TYR A 476 22.78 16.44 -15.67
C TYR A 476 23.99 15.55 -15.87
N PHE A 477 25.16 16.03 -15.46
CA PHE A 477 26.36 15.21 -15.41
C PHE A 477 26.99 15.29 -14.01
N GLY A 478 27.08 14.13 -13.36
CA GLY A 478 27.49 14.02 -11.98
C GLY A 478 26.34 14.13 -10.98
N MET A 479 26.53 13.46 -9.86
CA MET A 479 25.66 13.54 -8.69
C MET A 479 26.53 13.70 -7.46
N ILE A 480 26.18 14.65 -6.60
CA ILE A 480 26.90 14.96 -5.37
C ILE A 480 25.87 14.82 -4.25
N ASN A 481 26.04 13.83 -3.40
CA ASN A 481 25.18 13.63 -2.22
C ASN A 481 25.98 13.90 -0.95
N ILE A 482 25.62 14.95 -0.24
CA ILE A 482 26.17 15.34 1.04
C ILE A 482 25.36 14.61 2.12
N VAL A 483 26.01 13.76 2.91
CA VAL A 483 25.37 13.01 4.00
C VAL A 483 25.76 13.66 5.31
N THR A 484 24.78 14.10 6.08
CA THR A 484 25.00 14.72 7.40
C THR A 484 25.22 13.67 8.48
N ASN A 485 25.72 14.09 9.65
CA ASN A 485 25.95 13.18 10.78
C ASN A 485 24.66 12.53 11.28
N GLU A 486 23.55 13.28 11.27
CA GLU A 486 22.24 12.85 11.75
C GLU A 486 21.34 12.28 10.66
N GLY A 487 21.66 12.49 9.37
CA GLY A 487 20.86 12.03 8.24
C GLY A 487 19.47 12.66 8.15
N ASN A 488 19.25 13.81 8.76
CA ASN A 488 17.92 14.41 8.97
C ASN A 488 17.79 15.84 8.42
N TYR A 489 18.53 16.18 7.39
CA TYR A 489 18.48 17.52 6.78
C TYR A 489 17.04 17.94 6.46
N PHE A 490 16.19 17.02 6.01
CA PHE A 490 14.79 17.28 5.65
C PHE A 490 13.93 17.74 6.85
N ASP A 491 14.29 17.40 8.08
CA ASP A 491 13.60 17.89 9.29
C ASP A 491 14.01 19.32 9.67
N GLN A 492 15.16 19.75 9.19
CA GLN A 492 15.71 21.09 9.49
C GLN A 492 15.30 22.14 8.45
N ILE A 493 14.69 21.73 7.35
CA ILE A 493 14.26 22.65 6.28
C ILE A 493 13.14 23.55 6.79
N GLN A 494 13.43 24.85 6.85
CA GLN A 494 12.46 25.90 7.19
C GLN A 494 11.96 26.68 5.95
N ASP A 495 12.30 26.22 4.76
CA ASP A 495 11.90 26.89 3.52
C ASP A 495 10.40 26.72 3.24
N THR A 496 9.65 27.79 3.34
CA THR A 496 8.19 27.81 3.08
C THR A 496 7.81 27.52 1.63
N ASN A 497 8.78 27.38 0.72
CA ASN A 497 8.57 27.01 -0.67
C ASN A 497 8.69 25.50 -0.90
N ILE A 498 9.10 24.76 0.12
CA ILE A 498 9.14 23.30 0.12
C ILE A 498 7.95 22.80 0.94
N MET A 499 7.06 22.07 0.30
CA MET A 499 5.95 21.38 0.95
C MET A 499 6.42 20.00 1.43
N LYS A 500 6.45 19.79 2.74
CA LYS A 500 6.69 18.46 3.35
C LYS A 500 5.35 17.74 3.47
N TYR A 501 5.27 16.53 2.92
CA TYR A 501 4.10 15.68 2.95
C TYR A 501 4.45 14.32 3.54
N GLU A 502 3.69 13.89 4.53
CA GLU A 502 3.86 12.57 5.15
C GLU A 502 3.27 11.48 4.25
N LEU A 503 4.11 10.50 3.91
CA LEU A 503 3.72 9.35 3.11
C LEU A 503 3.24 8.22 4.02
N GLU A 504 2.13 7.62 3.67
CA GLU A 504 1.65 6.41 4.32
C GLU A 504 2.21 5.18 3.59
N SER A 505 3.23 4.56 4.16
CA SER A 505 3.88 3.38 3.55
C SER A 505 2.92 2.20 3.43
N PRO A 506 2.91 1.48 2.30
CA PRO A 506 2.24 0.21 2.20
C PRO A 506 2.73 -0.76 3.29
N ARG A 507 1.82 -1.60 3.78
CA ARG A 507 2.18 -2.62 4.79
C ARG A 507 3.25 -3.55 4.23
N PRO A 508 4.30 -3.86 5.01
CA PRO A 508 5.36 -4.75 4.58
C PRO A 508 4.81 -6.17 4.38
N ILE A 509 5.35 -6.87 3.40
CA ILE A 509 5.05 -8.27 3.18
C ILE A 509 5.77 -9.08 4.26
N LYS A 510 5.02 -10.00 4.91
CA LYS A 510 5.53 -10.83 6.00
C LYS A 510 5.46 -12.31 5.67
N ASN A 511 6.43 -13.05 6.21
CA ASN A 511 6.32 -14.48 6.43
C ASN A 511 5.92 -14.67 7.90
N TYR A 512 4.75 -15.23 8.11
CA TYR A 512 4.18 -15.38 9.43
C TYR A 512 4.85 -16.51 10.21
N PHE A 513 4.94 -16.38 11.52
CA PHE A 513 5.60 -17.32 12.42
C PHE A 513 5.08 -18.75 12.23
N ARG A 514 6.00 -19.71 12.25
CA ARG A 514 5.73 -21.13 12.20
C ARG A 514 6.43 -21.82 13.35
N GLN A 515 5.64 -22.45 14.23
CA GLN A 515 6.18 -23.19 15.34
C GLN A 515 6.98 -24.39 14.86
N ASN A 516 8.13 -24.63 15.51
CA ASN A 516 8.95 -25.79 15.31
C ASN A 516 9.40 -26.32 16.68
N TYR A 517 9.10 -27.61 16.99
CA TYR A 517 9.50 -28.25 18.23
C TYR A 517 10.71 -29.18 18.09
N ILE A 518 11.29 -29.32 16.90
CA ILE A 518 12.34 -30.30 16.62
C ILE A 518 13.67 -29.87 17.26
N GLU A 519 13.91 -28.60 17.46
CA GLU A 519 15.20 -28.05 17.91
C GLU A 519 15.27 -27.68 19.40
N GLY A 520 14.48 -28.34 20.25
CA GLY A 520 14.62 -28.32 21.72
C GLY A 520 14.26 -26.99 22.43
N VAL A 521 14.43 -25.85 21.82
CA VAL A 521 14.18 -24.53 22.45
C VAL A 521 12.68 -24.22 22.53
N GLY A 522 11.92 -24.59 21.49
CA GLY A 522 10.47 -24.33 21.42
C GLY A 522 9.60 -25.20 22.34
N SER A 523 10.14 -26.30 22.89
CA SER A 523 9.34 -27.24 23.66
C SER A 523 8.88 -26.76 25.05
N LYS A 524 9.59 -25.75 25.60
CA LYS A 524 9.32 -25.16 26.93
C LYS A 524 8.43 -23.93 26.87
N ILE A 525 8.23 -23.36 25.68
CA ILE A 525 7.38 -22.19 25.50
C ILE A 525 5.94 -22.67 25.38
N PRO A 526 4.99 -22.10 26.14
CA PRO A 526 3.56 -22.40 25.99
C PRO A 526 3.10 -22.09 24.57
N ASP A 527 2.23 -22.95 24.01
CA ASP A 527 1.66 -22.78 22.69
C ASP A 527 0.15 -23.04 22.72
N PHE A 528 -0.62 -21.97 22.84
CA PHE A 528 -2.08 -22.01 22.87
C PHE A 528 -2.70 -21.38 21.62
N ARG A 529 -1.98 -21.40 20.49
CA ARG A 529 -2.47 -20.83 19.23
C ARG A 529 -3.69 -21.60 18.72
N ASP A 530 -4.75 -20.88 18.41
CA ASP A 530 -5.87 -21.37 17.61
C ASP A 530 -5.54 -21.33 16.11
N GLN A 531 -4.75 -20.34 15.66
CA GLN A 531 -4.22 -20.24 14.29
C GLN A 531 -2.88 -20.96 14.19
N LEU A 532 -2.86 -22.17 13.63
CA LEU A 532 -1.65 -22.98 13.52
C LEU A 532 -0.78 -22.62 12.32
N LEU A 533 -1.43 -22.22 11.21
CA LEU A 533 -0.78 -21.82 9.97
C LEU A 533 -1.59 -20.71 9.29
N TRP A 534 -0.92 -19.65 8.93
CA TRP A 534 -1.39 -18.68 7.94
C TRP A 534 -0.34 -18.54 6.85
N GLN A 535 -0.65 -19.07 5.66
CA GLN A 535 0.21 -19.04 4.50
C GLN A 535 -0.51 -18.28 3.36
N PRO A 536 -0.33 -16.95 3.27
CA PRO A 536 -1.05 -16.15 2.28
C PRO A 536 -0.53 -16.37 0.85
N THR A 537 0.68 -16.91 0.69
CA THR A 537 1.29 -17.15 -0.62
C THR A 537 1.60 -18.63 -0.79
N VAL A 538 0.75 -19.31 -1.54
CA VAL A 538 0.90 -20.70 -1.96
C VAL A 538 0.85 -20.73 -3.49
N LEU A 539 2.02 -20.71 -4.10
CA LEU A 539 2.14 -20.75 -5.55
C LEU A 539 1.92 -22.19 -6.03
N PHE A 540 0.85 -22.38 -6.78
CA PHE A 540 0.46 -23.67 -7.32
C PHE A 540 0.72 -23.69 -8.83
N GLU A 541 1.80 -24.34 -9.26
CA GLU A 541 2.23 -24.47 -10.66
C GLU A 541 2.35 -25.94 -11.09
N GLY A 542 1.81 -26.86 -10.27
CA GLY A 542 1.91 -28.30 -10.48
C GLY A 542 0.64 -29.05 -10.11
N LYS A 543 0.80 -30.37 -9.97
CA LYS A 543 -0.30 -31.26 -9.55
C LYS A 543 -0.45 -31.34 -8.03
N GLU A 544 0.62 -31.11 -7.31
CA GLU A 544 0.69 -31.34 -5.87
C GLU A 544 1.42 -30.19 -5.17
N TRP A 545 0.99 -29.90 -3.96
CA TRP A 545 1.67 -29.01 -3.02
C TRP A 545 1.58 -29.61 -1.62
N GLY A 546 2.61 -29.44 -0.83
CA GLY A 546 2.64 -29.95 0.53
C GLY A 546 3.41 -29.05 1.49
N GLN A 547 2.96 -29.04 2.73
CA GLN A 547 3.54 -28.26 3.82
C GLN A 547 3.42 -29.03 5.14
N SER A 548 4.33 -28.74 6.07
CA SER A 548 4.24 -29.23 7.44
C SER A 548 4.10 -28.09 8.42
N PHE A 549 3.36 -28.32 9.48
CA PHE A 549 3.24 -27.43 10.64
C PHE A 549 3.09 -28.26 11.92
N PHE A 550 2.99 -27.62 13.07
CA PHE A 550 2.80 -28.29 14.35
C PHE A 550 1.49 -27.87 15.01
N THR A 551 0.79 -28.82 15.63
CA THR A 551 -0.34 -28.56 16.51
C THR A 551 0.12 -27.82 17.75
N SER A 552 -0.79 -27.06 18.35
CA SER A 552 -0.59 -26.38 19.64
C SER A 552 -0.95 -27.29 20.83
N GLU A 553 -1.01 -26.71 22.03
CA GLU A 553 -1.54 -27.39 23.25
C GLU A 553 -3.06 -27.38 23.32
N VAL A 554 -3.73 -26.71 22.37
CA VAL A 554 -5.19 -26.59 22.34
C VAL A 554 -5.81 -27.81 21.66
N ALA A 555 -6.54 -28.61 22.42
CA ALA A 555 -7.33 -29.71 21.86
C ALA A 555 -8.59 -29.18 21.15
N GLY A 556 -9.04 -29.92 20.15
CA GLY A 556 -10.25 -29.59 19.40
C GLY A 556 -10.19 -30.02 17.94
N GLU A 557 -11.22 -29.68 17.20
CA GLU A 557 -11.27 -29.83 15.75
C GLU A 557 -10.62 -28.62 15.06
N TYR A 558 -9.78 -28.91 14.08
CA TYR A 558 -9.09 -27.92 13.26
C TYR A 558 -9.48 -28.09 11.80
N GLU A 559 -9.44 -27.02 11.07
CA GLU A 559 -9.73 -26.99 9.64
C GLU A 559 -8.56 -26.42 8.85
N VAL A 560 -8.16 -27.15 7.81
CA VAL A 560 -7.27 -26.67 6.75
C VAL A 560 -8.16 -26.11 5.66
N VAL A 561 -7.94 -24.87 5.27
CA VAL A 561 -8.66 -24.19 4.19
C VAL A 561 -7.70 -23.77 3.11
N LEU A 562 -8.01 -24.09 1.86
CA LEU A 562 -7.42 -23.53 0.65
C LEU A 562 -8.43 -22.60 0.00
N GLU A 563 -8.09 -21.34 -0.22
CA GLU A 563 -8.98 -20.39 -0.89
C GLU A 563 -8.26 -19.38 -1.77
N GLY A 564 -8.95 -18.84 -2.76
CA GLY A 564 -8.45 -17.80 -3.65
C GLY A 564 -8.91 -17.96 -5.09
N PHE A 565 -8.11 -17.47 -6.03
CA PHE A 565 -8.43 -17.50 -7.46
C PHE A 565 -7.26 -18.05 -8.27
N SER A 566 -7.59 -18.82 -9.29
CA SER A 566 -6.60 -19.26 -10.29
C SER A 566 -6.12 -18.08 -11.15
N ILE A 567 -5.05 -18.31 -11.91
CA ILE A 567 -4.56 -17.33 -12.91
C ILE A 567 -5.60 -17.00 -13.99
N TYR A 568 -6.67 -17.79 -14.10
CA TYR A 568 -7.81 -17.54 -14.98
C TYR A 568 -9.00 -16.93 -14.22
N GLY A 569 -8.83 -16.46 -13.00
CA GLY A 569 -9.86 -15.85 -12.17
C GLY A 569 -10.96 -16.78 -11.69
N ARG A 570 -10.73 -18.10 -11.73
CA ARG A 570 -11.69 -19.09 -11.24
C ARG A 570 -11.59 -19.18 -9.72
N PRO A 571 -12.71 -19.05 -9.00
CA PRO A 571 -12.72 -19.20 -7.56
C PRO A 571 -12.37 -20.64 -7.17
N VAL A 572 -11.64 -20.76 -6.06
CA VAL A 572 -11.24 -22.04 -5.45
C VAL A 572 -11.50 -21.94 -3.96
N PHE A 573 -12.21 -22.91 -3.43
CA PHE A 573 -12.38 -23.14 -2.01
C PHE A 573 -12.39 -24.65 -1.77
N ALA A 574 -11.55 -25.12 -0.85
CA ALA A 574 -11.57 -26.51 -0.41
C ALA A 574 -11.14 -26.57 1.05
N SER A 575 -11.71 -27.47 1.81
CA SER A 575 -11.42 -27.63 3.22
C SER A 575 -11.21 -29.11 3.64
N GLN A 576 -10.50 -29.31 4.74
CA GLN A 576 -10.27 -30.62 5.36
C GLN A 576 -10.11 -30.46 6.86
N SER A 577 -10.85 -31.23 7.63
CA SER A 577 -10.77 -31.23 9.10
C SER A 577 -9.85 -32.32 9.64
N PHE A 578 -9.28 -32.05 10.80
CA PHE A 578 -8.56 -33.03 11.63
C PHE A 578 -8.75 -32.71 13.12
N THR A 579 -8.44 -33.66 14.02
CA THR A 579 -8.62 -33.48 15.45
C THR A 579 -7.30 -33.51 16.20
N VAL A 580 -7.15 -32.59 17.17
CA VAL A 580 -6.06 -32.59 18.17
C VAL A 580 -6.62 -33.06 19.50
N LYS A 581 -5.97 -34.08 20.12
CA LYS A 581 -6.40 -34.71 21.37
C LYS A 581 -5.47 -34.39 22.54
#